data_9f8c7320b02d050828b344718630aa72
#
_entry.id   9f8c7320b02d050828b344718630aa72
#
_cell.length_a   1.000
_cell.length_b   1.000
_cell.length_c   1.000
_cell.angle_alpha   90.00
_cell.angle_beta   90.00
_cell.angle_gamma   90.00
#
_symmetry.space_group_name_H-M   'P 1'
#
loop_
_entity.id
_entity.type
_entity.pdbx_description
1 polymer ?
#
loop_
_entity_poly.entity_id
_entity_poly.type
_entity_poly.pdbx_seq_one_letter_code
_entity_poly.pdbx_strand_id
1 'polypeptide(L)'
;GPNNVSPYVQATATERKNADTRINTSLNATINIIKGLNVIGMVAWNFRNNNERIYTPTWCNGKWDVATHPGEYSSSSYATISSNSLLFQGLVTYNKEWGIHSIDAMIGASQETFSQNKSYQKQSNFPNDKSWIFDKDKGATTNNNEIEHTKNALLSYFGRIQYALMDRYLMTISLRRDGSSKFGALNRWGFFPSVSGAWKI
;
A
#
# COMPACT_ATOMS: atom_id res chain seq x y z
N GLY A 1 -21.77 23.26 34.26
CA GLY A 1 -22.63 22.42 33.49
C GLY A 1 -21.78 21.63 32.47
N PRO A 2 -22.10 20.37 32.15
CA PRO A 2 -21.27 19.55 31.32
C PRO A 2 -21.26 20.05 29.88
N ASN A 3 -20.08 20.34 29.36
CA ASN A 3 -19.82 20.71 27.98
C ASN A 3 -19.84 19.44 27.07
N ASN A 4 -20.83 18.57 27.22
CA ASN A 4 -20.91 17.34 26.44
C ASN A 4 -21.81 17.57 25.22
N VAL A 5 -21.20 17.78 24.08
CA VAL A 5 -21.90 17.70 22.80
C VAL A 5 -22.30 16.25 22.58
N SER A 6 -23.57 16.02 22.22
CA SER A 6 -24.08 14.68 21.93
C SER A 6 -23.20 14.02 20.84
N PRO A 7 -22.82 12.74 21.00
CA PRO A 7 -22.09 12.01 19.93
C PRO A 7 -22.81 12.03 18.58
N TYR A 8 -24.14 12.03 18.59
CA TYR A 8 -24.95 12.17 17.38
C TYR A 8 -24.70 13.52 16.67
N VAL A 9 -24.66 14.59 17.43
CA VAL A 9 -24.41 15.94 16.92
C VAL A 9 -23.00 16.05 16.36
N GLN A 10 -21.99 15.52 17.06
CA GLN A 10 -20.63 15.47 16.55
C GLN A 10 -20.51 14.70 15.25
N ALA A 11 -21.18 13.55 15.16
CA ALA A 11 -21.14 12.71 13.97
C ALA A 11 -21.83 13.34 12.75
N THR A 12 -22.90 14.10 12.98
CA THR A 12 -23.70 14.73 11.89
C THR A 12 -23.18 16.08 11.47
N ALA A 13 -22.50 16.80 12.34
CA ALA A 13 -22.01 18.15 12.07
C ALA A 13 -20.58 18.19 11.53
N THR A 14 -19.78 17.16 11.80
CA THR A 14 -18.44 17.04 11.22
C THR A 14 -18.56 16.66 9.76
N GLU A 15 -18.16 17.56 8.88
CA GLU A 15 -18.11 17.27 7.46
C GLU A 15 -16.81 16.56 7.11
N ARG A 16 -16.93 15.40 6.46
CA ARG A 16 -15.82 14.62 5.96
C ARG A 16 -15.97 14.39 4.45
N LYS A 17 -14.93 14.75 3.71
CA LYS A 17 -14.83 14.47 2.28
C LYS A 17 -13.57 13.66 2.05
N ASN A 18 -13.72 12.52 1.38
CA ASN A 18 -12.61 11.64 1.02
C ASN A 18 -12.66 11.34 -0.49
N ALA A 19 -11.55 11.59 -1.18
CA ALA A 19 -11.35 11.24 -2.57
C ALA A 19 -10.17 10.27 -2.68
N ASP A 20 -10.42 9.04 -3.10
CA ASP A 20 -9.40 7.98 -3.25
C ASP A 20 -9.30 7.60 -4.73
N THR A 21 -8.20 7.97 -5.37
CA THR A 21 -7.89 7.62 -6.76
C THR A 21 -6.86 6.50 -6.76
N ARG A 22 -7.13 5.43 -7.51
CA ARG A 22 -6.24 4.28 -7.66
C ARG A 22 -6.07 3.93 -9.13
N ILE A 23 -4.82 3.73 -9.53
CA ILE A 23 -4.44 3.27 -10.86
C ILE A 23 -3.56 2.04 -10.67
N ASN A 24 -4.01 0.91 -11.22
CA ASN A 24 -3.25 -0.33 -11.22
C ASN A 24 -3.05 -0.75 -12.68
N THR A 25 -1.80 -0.88 -13.09
CA THR A 25 -1.44 -1.24 -14.45
C THR A 25 -0.38 -2.33 -14.42
N SER A 26 -0.51 -3.33 -15.27
CA SER A 26 0.51 -4.35 -15.47
C SER A 26 0.68 -4.69 -16.94
N LEU A 27 1.92 -4.95 -17.32
CA LEU A 27 2.31 -5.45 -18.62
C LEU A 27 3.08 -6.76 -18.42
N ASN A 28 2.64 -7.80 -19.11
CA ASN A 28 3.29 -9.10 -19.11
C ASN A 28 3.72 -9.45 -20.54
N ALA A 29 4.91 -9.97 -20.68
CA ALA A 29 5.43 -10.49 -21.95
C ALA A 29 5.99 -11.90 -21.74
N THR A 30 5.61 -12.83 -22.60
CA THR A 30 6.11 -14.21 -22.59
C THR A 30 6.77 -14.50 -23.92
N ILE A 31 8.00 -14.98 -23.86
CA ILE A 31 8.79 -15.42 -25.03
C ILE A 31 9.01 -16.92 -24.89
N ASN A 32 8.52 -17.69 -25.86
CA ASN A 32 8.75 -19.12 -25.94
C ASN A 32 10.07 -19.32 -26.71
N ILE A 33 11.13 -19.77 -26.04
CA ILE A 33 12.46 -19.95 -26.62
C ILE A 33 12.53 -21.26 -27.39
N ILE A 34 12.14 -22.34 -26.71
CA ILE A 34 12.01 -23.70 -27.29
C ILE A 34 10.81 -24.36 -26.60
N LYS A 35 10.41 -25.55 -27.09
CA LYS A 35 9.33 -26.33 -26.47
C LYS A 35 9.61 -26.55 -24.96
N GLY A 36 8.72 -26.03 -24.12
CA GLY A 36 8.81 -26.16 -22.68
C GLY A 36 9.65 -25.08 -21.99
N LEU A 37 10.46 -24.26 -22.68
CA LEU A 37 11.28 -23.21 -22.10
C LEU A 37 10.70 -21.83 -22.43
N ASN A 38 10.27 -21.11 -21.41
CA ASN A 38 9.70 -19.77 -21.56
C ASN A 38 10.46 -18.76 -20.70
N VAL A 39 10.55 -17.54 -21.20
CA VAL A 39 11.00 -16.36 -20.47
C VAL A 39 9.82 -15.43 -20.34
N ILE A 40 9.54 -15.02 -19.11
CA ILE A 40 8.40 -14.16 -18.77
C ILE A 40 8.93 -12.90 -18.10
N GLY A 41 8.56 -11.75 -18.64
CA GLY A 41 8.80 -10.44 -18.04
C GLY A 41 7.50 -9.81 -17.59
N MET A 42 7.50 -9.20 -16.41
CA MET A 42 6.36 -8.45 -15.88
C MET A 42 6.81 -7.11 -15.33
N VAL A 43 6.05 -6.07 -15.65
CA VAL A 43 6.13 -4.76 -15.02
C VAL A 43 4.75 -4.42 -14.49
N ALA A 44 4.65 -4.06 -13.20
CA ALA A 44 3.40 -3.61 -12.61
C ALA A 44 3.62 -2.27 -11.89
N TRP A 45 2.71 -1.35 -12.12
CA TRP A 45 2.70 -0.05 -11.50
C TRP A 45 1.37 0.18 -10.78
N ASN A 46 1.45 0.53 -9.49
CA ASN A 46 0.32 0.85 -8.65
C ASN A 46 0.49 2.26 -8.11
N PHE A 47 -0.49 3.09 -8.37
CA PHE A 47 -0.56 4.45 -7.86
C PHE A 47 -1.83 4.62 -7.04
N ARG A 48 -1.71 5.27 -5.89
CA ARG A 48 -2.84 5.68 -5.06
C ARG A 48 -2.65 7.10 -4.58
N ASN A 49 -3.69 7.90 -4.72
CA ASN A 49 -3.77 9.23 -4.13
C ASN A 49 -5.07 9.34 -3.33
N ASN A 50 -4.94 9.52 -2.03
CA ASN A 50 -6.05 9.70 -1.11
C ASN A 50 -5.99 11.10 -0.53
N ASN A 51 -7.08 11.87 -0.70
CA ASN A 51 -7.26 13.19 -0.14
C ASN A 51 -8.42 13.16 0.84
N GLU A 52 -8.15 13.35 2.10
CA GLU A 52 -9.14 13.45 3.16
C GLU A 52 -9.22 14.88 3.66
N ARG A 53 -10.43 15.37 3.83
CA ARG A 53 -10.75 16.69 4.37
C ARG A 53 -11.80 16.54 5.45
N ILE A 54 -11.53 17.09 6.61
CA ILE A 54 -12.44 17.06 7.75
C ILE A 54 -12.60 18.47 8.27
N TYR A 55 -13.84 18.91 8.44
CA TYR A 55 -14.16 20.16 9.08
C TYR A 55 -15.06 19.91 10.30
N THR A 56 -14.69 20.48 11.42
CA THR A 56 -15.44 20.43 12.68
C THR A 56 -15.84 21.85 13.06
N PRO A 57 -17.16 22.17 13.10
CA PRO A 57 -17.64 23.50 13.45
C PRO A 57 -17.40 23.82 14.94
N THR A 58 -17.43 25.12 15.27
CA THR A 58 -17.22 25.64 16.62
C THR A 58 -18.09 24.99 17.67
N TRP A 59 -19.38 24.82 17.39
CA TRP A 59 -20.35 24.25 18.32
C TRP A 59 -20.21 22.74 18.56
N CYS A 60 -19.44 22.04 17.73
CA CYS A 60 -19.13 20.62 17.97
C CYS A 60 -18.05 20.39 19.03
N ASN A 61 -17.28 21.38 19.39
CA ASN A 61 -16.18 21.24 20.34
C ASN A 61 -16.61 21.56 21.82
N GLY A 62 -17.93 21.59 22.10
CA GLY A 62 -18.47 21.62 23.46
C GLY A 62 -18.45 22.98 24.15
N LYS A 63 -18.11 24.06 23.45
CA LYS A 63 -18.22 25.40 23.97
C LYS A 63 -19.44 26.11 23.39
N TRP A 64 -20.42 26.37 24.22
CA TRP A 64 -21.77 26.88 23.87
C TRP A 64 -21.80 28.34 23.45
N ASP A 65 -20.71 29.04 23.57
CA ASP A 65 -20.72 30.48 23.37
C ASP A 65 -20.19 30.89 22.01
N VAL A 66 -20.92 30.45 20.97
CA VAL A 66 -20.68 30.86 19.59
C VAL A 66 -20.86 32.37 19.38
N ALA A 67 -21.66 33.03 20.27
CA ALA A 67 -21.94 34.45 20.18
C ALA A 67 -20.75 35.31 20.62
N THR A 68 -20.00 34.87 21.63
CA THR A 68 -18.85 35.61 22.17
C THR A 68 -17.51 35.17 21.56
N HIS A 69 -17.43 33.95 21.01
CA HIS A 69 -16.19 33.38 20.41
C HIS A 69 -16.44 32.70 19.06
N PRO A 70 -16.95 33.41 18.07
CA PRO A 70 -17.24 32.83 16.79
C PRO A 70 -15.93 32.34 16.11
N GLY A 71 -15.88 31.08 15.76
CA GLY A 71 -14.72 30.48 15.06
C GLY A 71 -13.56 30.02 15.94
N GLU A 72 -13.53 30.35 17.22
CA GLU A 72 -12.39 30.08 18.14
C GLU A 72 -12.06 28.59 18.27
N TYR A 73 -13.02 27.72 18.04
CA TYR A 73 -12.84 26.26 18.20
C TYR A 73 -13.17 25.44 16.96
N SER A 74 -13.48 26.08 15.87
CA SER A 74 -13.61 25.38 14.60
C SER A 74 -12.26 24.85 14.16
N SER A 75 -12.23 23.69 13.53
CA SER A 75 -11.01 23.11 13.03
C SER A 75 -11.21 22.47 11.67
N SER A 76 -10.20 22.57 10.83
CA SER A 76 -10.12 21.88 9.56
C SER A 76 -8.84 21.05 9.51
N SER A 77 -8.92 19.83 9.05
CA SER A 77 -7.76 19.03 8.71
C SER A 77 -7.78 18.59 7.25
N TYR A 78 -6.62 18.62 6.67
CA TYR A 78 -6.38 18.17 5.30
C TYR A 78 -5.24 17.15 5.33
N ALA A 79 -5.52 15.94 4.85
CA ALA A 79 -4.54 14.88 4.72
C ALA A 79 -4.45 14.43 3.27
N THR A 80 -3.25 14.38 2.73
CA THR A 80 -2.97 13.77 1.42
C THR A 80 -2.00 12.64 1.62
N ILE A 81 -2.36 11.44 1.13
CA ILE A 81 -1.49 10.28 1.09
C ILE A 81 -1.35 9.87 -0.36
N SER A 82 -0.15 10.09 -0.91
CA SER A 82 0.20 9.65 -2.26
C SER A 82 1.20 8.51 -2.17
N SER A 83 0.87 7.35 -2.73
CA SER A 83 1.75 6.19 -2.75
C SER A 83 1.94 5.67 -4.18
N ASN A 84 3.14 5.18 -4.44
CA ASN A 84 3.59 4.66 -5.71
C ASN A 84 4.38 3.38 -5.49
N SER A 85 3.99 2.30 -6.16
CA SER A 85 4.70 1.02 -6.16
C SER A 85 5.00 0.61 -7.60
N LEU A 86 6.24 0.22 -7.84
CA LEU A 86 6.71 -0.28 -9.11
C LEU A 86 7.38 -1.63 -8.90
N LEU A 87 6.87 -2.66 -9.61
CA LEU A 87 7.38 -4.02 -9.59
C LEU A 87 7.94 -4.38 -10.96
N PHE A 88 9.16 -4.89 -10.97
CA PHE A 88 9.76 -5.61 -12.09
C PHE A 88 9.95 -7.06 -11.69
N GLN A 89 9.59 -7.97 -12.58
CA GLN A 89 9.77 -9.40 -12.36
C GLN A 89 10.22 -10.08 -13.66
N GLY A 90 11.20 -10.93 -13.53
CA GLY A 90 11.66 -11.82 -14.60
C GLY A 90 11.60 -13.28 -14.15
N LEU A 91 11.09 -14.15 -14.99
CA LEU A 91 10.97 -15.58 -14.76
C LEU A 91 11.52 -16.34 -15.95
N VAL A 92 12.21 -17.45 -15.70
CA VAL A 92 12.49 -18.49 -16.66
C VAL A 92 11.79 -19.74 -16.18
N THR A 93 10.96 -20.34 -17.03
CA THR A 93 10.23 -21.57 -16.71
C THR A 93 10.61 -22.66 -17.71
N TYR A 94 10.75 -23.88 -17.21
CA TYR A 94 11.03 -25.06 -18.02
C TYR A 94 10.08 -26.18 -17.61
N ASN A 95 9.36 -26.71 -18.57
CA ASN A 95 8.45 -27.83 -18.41
C ASN A 95 8.83 -28.92 -19.40
N LYS A 96 8.96 -30.15 -18.93
CA LYS A 96 9.26 -31.32 -19.76
C LYS A 96 8.65 -32.59 -19.20
N GLU A 97 8.06 -33.37 -20.09
CA GLU A 97 7.55 -34.70 -19.82
C GLU A 97 8.27 -35.71 -20.68
N TRP A 98 8.64 -36.85 -20.08
CA TRP A 98 9.25 -37.98 -20.80
C TRP A 98 8.90 -39.30 -20.08
N GLY A 99 8.21 -40.18 -20.80
CA GLY A 99 7.72 -41.44 -20.23
C GLY A 99 6.86 -41.23 -19.00
N ILE A 100 7.31 -41.75 -17.86
CA ILE A 100 6.62 -41.65 -16.57
C ILE A 100 7.07 -40.46 -15.71
N HIS A 101 7.92 -39.60 -16.26
CA HIS A 101 8.52 -38.47 -15.54
C HIS A 101 7.98 -37.15 -16.05
N SER A 102 7.68 -36.23 -15.15
CA SER A 102 7.37 -34.84 -15.44
C SER A 102 8.18 -33.91 -14.55
N ILE A 103 8.77 -32.89 -15.12
CA ILE A 103 9.47 -31.83 -14.40
C ILE A 103 8.90 -30.48 -14.78
N ASP A 104 8.65 -29.65 -13.76
CA ASP A 104 8.37 -28.23 -13.90
C ASP A 104 9.35 -27.45 -13.03
N ALA A 105 10.17 -26.64 -13.65
CA ALA A 105 11.19 -25.85 -12.98
C ALA A 105 11.02 -24.38 -13.31
N MET A 106 11.24 -23.53 -12.32
CA MET A 106 11.29 -22.09 -12.52
C MET A 106 12.37 -21.44 -11.68
N ILE A 107 12.96 -20.39 -12.23
CA ILE A 107 13.84 -19.46 -11.52
C ILE A 107 13.42 -18.05 -11.87
N GLY A 108 13.50 -17.15 -10.89
CA GLY A 108 13.12 -15.77 -11.11
C GLY A 108 13.75 -14.79 -10.16
N ALA A 109 13.64 -13.55 -10.54
CA ALA A 109 14.00 -12.40 -9.71
C ALA A 109 12.90 -11.35 -9.80
N SER A 110 12.66 -10.64 -8.71
CA SER A 110 11.76 -9.49 -8.69
C SER A 110 12.34 -8.35 -7.87
N GLN A 111 12.07 -7.13 -8.30
CA GLN A 111 12.39 -5.92 -7.57
C GLN A 111 11.13 -5.09 -7.43
N GLU A 112 10.76 -4.79 -6.20
CA GLU A 112 9.66 -3.87 -5.89
C GLU A 112 10.22 -2.64 -5.19
N THR A 113 9.78 -1.46 -5.64
CA THR A 113 10.04 -0.18 -4.99
C THR A 113 8.72 0.43 -4.57
N PHE A 114 8.67 0.90 -3.35
CA PHE A 114 7.52 1.59 -2.78
C PHE A 114 7.94 2.96 -2.28
N SER A 115 7.14 3.98 -2.63
CA SER A 115 7.28 5.32 -2.08
C SER A 115 5.93 5.84 -1.63
N GLN A 116 5.89 6.51 -0.48
CA GLN A 116 4.70 7.15 0.06
C GLN A 116 5.07 8.53 0.59
N ASN A 117 4.25 9.50 0.20
CA ASN A 117 4.29 10.85 0.72
C ASN A 117 2.99 11.08 1.49
N LYS A 118 3.10 11.45 2.75
CA LYS A 118 1.98 11.92 3.56
C LYS A 118 2.18 13.40 3.84
N SER A 119 1.13 14.17 3.66
CA SER A 119 1.05 15.56 4.07
C SER A 119 -0.19 15.72 4.93
N TYR A 120 -0.03 16.25 6.11
CA TYR A 120 -1.11 16.56 7.03
C TYR A 120 -1.02 18.01 7.43
N GLN A 121 -2.13 18.71 7.33
CA GLN A 121 -2.26 20.10 7.76
C GLN A 121 -3.53 20.24 8.61
N LYS A 122 -3.39 20.90 9.74
CA LYS A 122 -4.51 21.26 10.61
C LYS A 122 -4.53 22.77 10.81
N GLN A 123 -5.71 23.35 10.70
CA GLN A 123 -5.97 24.76 10.99
C GLN A 123 -7.14 24.86 11.95
N SER A 124 -7.19 25.91 12.74
CA SER A 124 -8.27 26.23 13.69
C SER A 124 -8.58 27.71 13.67
N ASN A 125 -9.64 28.07 14.42
CA ASN A 125 -10.07 29.45 14.61
C ASN A 125 -10.49 30.11 13.30
N PHE A 126 -11.39 29.47 12.57
CA PHE A 126 -11.99 30.07 11.38
C PHE A 126 -12.92 31.21 11.78
N PRO A 127 -13.02 32.30 10.98
CA PRO A 127 -13.79 33.47 11.31
C PRO A 127 -15.30 33.20 11.40
N ASN A 128 -15.80 32.11 10.82
CA ASN A 128 -17.18 31.65 10.96
C ASN A 128 -17.29 30.19 10.46
N ASP A 129 -18.34 29.51 10.86
CA ASP A 129 -18.60 28.10 10.46
C ASP A 129 -19.06 27.92 9.01
N LYS A 130 -19.18 29.00 8.23
CA LYS A 130 -19.47 28.96 6.79
C LYS A 130 -18.20 28.94 5.92
N SER A 131 -17.04 29.22 6.49
CA SER A 131 -15.73 29.30 5.82
C SER A 131 -14.99 27.96 5.75
N TRP A 132 -15.68 26.87 5.88
CA TRP A 132 -15.13 25.51 5.86
C TRP A 132 -14.52 25.09 4.49
N ILE A 133 -14.66 25.94 3.49
CA ILE A 133 -14.02 25.73 2.21
C ILE A 133 -12.51 25.89 2.42
N PHE A 134 -11.83 24.81 2.59
CA PHE A 134 -10.41 24.49 2.62
C PHE A 134 -9.49 25.52 1.92
N ASP A 135 -9.67 26.74 2.24
CA ASP A 135 -8.79 27.81 1.85
C ASP A 135 -7.68 27.84 2.91
N LYS A 136 -6.48 27.44 2.52
CA LYS A 136 -5.30 27.38 3.37
C LYS A 136 -5.02 28.69 4.11
N ASP A 137 -5.60 29.78 3.61
CA ASP A 137 -5.29 31.13 4.04
C ASP A 137 -6.35 31.73 4.96
N LYS A 138 -7.44 31.02 5.27
CA LYS A 138 -8.56 31.55 6.07
C LYS A 138 -8.60 31.11 7.53
N GLY A 139 -7.83 30.12 7.93
CA GLY A 139 -7.69 29.76 9.34
C GLY A 139 -6.74 30.72 10.05
N ALA A 140 -7.14 31.23 11.20
CA ALA A 140 -6.33 32.17 11.98
C ALA A 140 -5.10 31.53 12.63
N THR A 141 -5.07 30.20 12.76
CA THR A 141 -3.99 29.47 13.41
C THR A 141 -3.69 28.16 12.68
N THR A 142 -2.46 28.01 12.18
CA THR A 142 -1.96 26.73 11.66
C THR A 142 -1.35 25.95 12.82
N ASN A 143 -2.00 24.85 13.22
CA ASN A 143 -1.62 24.12 14.42
C ASN A 143 -0.64 22.98 14.18
N ASN A 144 -0.60 22.41 12.98
CA ASN A 144 0.30 21.32 12.65
C ASN A 144 0.46 21.15 11.15
N ASN A 145 1.72 21.02 10.69
CA ASN A 145 2.07 20.63 9.34
C ASN A 145 3.08 19.49 9.44
N GLU A 146 2.64 18.30 9.08
CA GLU A 146 3.51 17.12 9.04
C GLU A 146 3.71 16.68 7.60
N ILE A 147 4.97 16.42 7.25
CA ILE A 147 5.32 15.82 5.97
C ILE A 147 6.18 14.60 6.27
N GLU A 148 5.70 13.44 5.84
CA GLU A 148 6.37 12.17 5.99
C GLU A 148 6.68 11.58 4.62
N HIS A 149 7.93 11.19 4.40
CA HIS A 149 8.39 10.49 3.21
C HIS A 149 8.88 9.10 3.58
N THR A 150 8.24 8.10 3.05
CA THR A 150 8.65 6.71 3.22
C THR A 150 9.09 6.14 1.88
N LYS A 151 10.28 5.53 1.83
CA LYS A 151 10.75 4.75 0.68
C LYS A 151 11.27 3.41 1.14
N ASN A 152 10.91 2.36 0.44
CA ASN A 152 11.46 1.04 0.66
C ASN A 152 11.60 0.29 -0.67
N ALA A 153 12.49 -0.70 -0.67
CA ALA A 153 12.71 -1.59 -1.79
C ALA A 153 12.84 -3.03 -1.28
N LEU A 154 12.30 -3.95 -2.06
CA LEU A 154 12.40 -5.39 -1.86
C LEU A 154 13.02 -5.99 -3.11
N LEU A 155 14.08 -6.80 -2.95
CA LEU A 155 14.71 -7.57 -3.99
C LEU A 155 14.61 -9.05 -3.64
N SER A 156 14.06 -9.85 -4.54
CA SER A 156 13.80 -11.25 -4.31
C SER A 156 14.40 -12.10 -5.41
N TYR A 157 15.02 -13.22 -5.03
CA TYR A 157 15.44 -14.30 -5.92
C TYR A 157 14.71 -15.55 -5.48
N PHE A 158 14.16 -16.30 -6.42
CA PHE A 158 13.41 -17.51 -6.09
C PHE A 158 13.53 -18.55 -7.20
N GLY A 159 13.41 -19.79 -6.78
CA GLY A 159 13.39 -20.94 -7.67
C GLY A 159 12.54 -22.05 -7.10
N ARG A 160 11.95 -22.84 -7.98
CA ARG A 160 11.13 -23.99 -7.64
C ARG A 160 11.34 -25.08 -8.67
N ILE A 161 11.42 -26.32 -8.18
CA ILE A 161 11.40 -27.52 -8.99
C ILE A 161 10.27 -28.40 -8.46
N GLN A 162 9.38 -28.80 -9.35
CA GLN A 162 8.35 -29.79 -9.13
C GLN A 162 8.67 -31.01 -9.98
N TYR A 163 8.66 -32.17 -9.37
CA TYR A 163 8.89 -33.43 -10.06
C TYR A 163 7.73 -34.37 -9.78
N ALA A 164 7.23 -35.01 -10.82
CA ALA A 164 6.21 -36.03 -10.71
C ALA A 164 6.71 -37.33 -11.37
N LEU A 165 6.56 -38.43 -10.66
CA LEU A 165 6.84 -39.79 -11.13
C LEU A 165 5.55 -40.56 -11.25
N MET A 166 5.23 -41.08 -12.44
CA MET A 166 4.00 -41.83 -12.77
C MET A 166 2.71 -41.07 -12.43
N ASP A 167 2.75 -39.73 -12.37
CA ASP A 167 1.66 -38.90 -11.87
C ASP A 167 1.15 -39.26 -10.45
N ARG A 168 1.90 -40.08 -9.76
CA ARG A 168 1.56 -40.63 -8.44
C ARG A 168 2.42 -40.08 -7.31
N TYR A 169 3.71 -39.95 -7.52
CA TYR A 169 4.65 -39.43 -6.52
C TYR A 169 5.06 -38.02 -6.94
N LEU A 170 4.73 -37.06 -6.11
CA LEU A 170 5.01 -35.64 -6.39
C LEU A 170 5.98 -35.11 -5.34
N MET A 171 6.98 -34.37 -5.78
CA MET A 171 7.95 -33.69 -4.93
C MET A 171 8.11 -32.25 -5.40
N THR A 172 8.12 -31.31 -4.45
CA THR A 172 8.40 -29.91 -4.74
C THR A 172 9.49 -29.41 -3.82
N ILE A 173 10.48 -28.75 -4.41
CA ILE A 173 11.54 -28.02 -3.69
C ILE A 173 11.45 -26.58 -4.12
N SER A 174 11.42 -25.64 -3.16
CA SER A 174 11.49 -24.23 -3.44
C SER A 174 12.50 -23.52 -2.55
N LEU A 175 13.15 -22.53 -3.11
CA LEU A 175 14.12 -21.67 -2.44
C LEU A 175 13.74 -20.23 -2.72
N ARG A 176 13.74 -19.38 -1.69
CA ARG A 176 13.54 -17.95 -1.85
C ARG A 176 14.53 -17.18 -0.97
N ARG A 177 15.08 -16.12 -1.52
CA ARG A 177 15.95 -15.19 -0.84
C ARG A 177 15.44 -13.78 -1.05
N ASP A 178 15.07 -13.11 0.03
CA ASP A 178 14.50 -11.77 0.02
C ASP A 178 15.42 -10.78 0.73
N GLY A 179 15.68 -9.65 0.09
CA GLY A 179 16.43 -8.54 0.65
C GLY A 179 15.57 -7.29 0.75
N SER A 180 15.37 -6.77 1.96
CA SER A 180 14.54 -5.59 2.20
C SER A 180 15.37 -4.41 2.72
N SER A 181 15.12 -3.23 2.14
CA SER A 181 15.74 -1.97 2.60
C SER A 181 15.25 -1.50 3.96
N LYS A 182 14.18 -2.10 4.50
CA LYS A 182 13.65 -1.79 5.85
C LYS A 182 14.55 -2.29 6.97
N PHE A 183 15.41 -3.27 6.68
CA PHE A 183 16.34 -3.84 7.65
C PHE A 183 17.74 -3.24 7.51
N GLY A 184 18.47 -3.21 8.61
CA GLY A 184 19.87 -2.75 8.65
C GLY A 184 20.77 -3.59 7.73
N ALA A 185 21.93 -3.05 7.36
CA ALA A 185 22.83 -3.63 6.35
C ALA A 185 23.22 -5.09 6.62
N LEU A 186 23.36 -5.47 7.89
CA LEU A 186 23.78 -6.83 8.31
C LEU A 186 22.64 -7.86 8.22
N ASN A 187 21.36 -7.45 8.31
CA ASN A 187 20.19 -8.34 8.39
C ASN A 187 19.20 -8.14 7.24
N ARG A 188 19.66 -7.62 6.10
CA ARG A 188 18.78 -7.31 4.96
C ARG A 188 18.21 -8.54 4.28
N TRP A 189 18.91 -9.67 4.36
CA TRP A 189 18.61 -10.85 3.59
C TRP A 189 18.03 -11.97 4.44
N GLY A 190 16.85 -12.46 4.06
CA GLY A 190 16.25 -13.67 4.55
C GLY A 190 16.37 -14.80 3.52
N PHE A 191 16.49 -16.05 3.99
CA PHE A 191 16.52 -17.24 3.15
C PHE A 191 15.42 -18.21 3.60
N PHE A 192 14.60 -18.67 2.68
CA PHE A 192 13.38 -19.43 2.92
C PHE A 192 13.35 -20.69 2.05
N PRO A 193 13.92 -21.83 2.51
CA PRO A 193 13.80 -23.11 1.83
C PRO A 193 12.46 -23.77 2.16
N SER A 194 11.90 -24.53 1.23
CA SER A 194 10.71 -25.35 1.44
C SER A 194 10.80 -26.64 0.64
N VAL A 195 10.35 -27.75 1.22
CA VAL A 195 10.25 -29.07 0.59
C VAL A 195 8.88 -29.65 0.91
N SER A 196 8.23 -30.21 -0.08
CA SER A 196 6.97 -30.94 0.10
C SER A 196 6.92 -32.18 -0.77
N GLY A 197 6.19 -33.18 -0.35
CA GLY A 197 5.93 -34.41 -1.08
C GLY A 197 4.46 -34.82 -0.98
N ALA A 198 3.95 -35.46 -2.02
CA ALA A 198 2.61 -36.03 -2.04
C ALA A 198 2.58 -37.36 -2.77
N TRP A 199 1.70 -38.24 -2.32
CA TRP A 199 1.43 -39.53 -2.95
C TRP A 199 -0.05 -39.63 -3.26
N LYS A 200 -0.37 -39.86 -4.53
CA LYS A 200 -1.73 -40.18 -4.97
C LYS A 200 -1.95 -41.69 -4.88
N ILE A 201 -2.93 -42.11 -4.17
CA ILE A 201 -3.34 -43.51 -3.98
C ILE A 201 -4.31 -43.90 -5.09
#